data_74e2e6ed12ce1fc3910913f535a7332b
#
_entry.id   74e2e6ed12ce1fc3910913f535a7332b
#
_cell.length_a   1.000
_cell.length_b   1.000
_cell.length_c   1.000
_cell.angle_alpha   90.00
_cell.angle_beta   90.00
_cell.angle_gamma   90.00
#
_symmetry.space_group_name_H-M   'P 1'
#
loop_
_entity.id
_entity.type
_entity.pdbx_description
1 polymer ?
#
loop_
_entity_poly.entity_id
_entity_poly.type
_entity_poly.pdbx_seq_one_letter_code
_entity_poly.pdbx_strand_id
1 'polypeptide(L)'
;FGAIDIDSDEYDNFDLRKYLEIIDKKNIPVVPVKSKSGGLHIYVFFKEPVKASFVRNFLDKLLFTFDLKASTEIFPKQTQLGIGSDSKPINGNFINLPYYNRNERVGVNLDGTEFTFEQFIKVVEANTKTKDDLEEFATELMRLELTGGADEFADGPVCLQRLSKSKLDDYRDR
;
A
#
# COMPACT_ATOMS: atom_id res chain seq x y z
N PHE A 1 -9.68 -3.46 -0.49
CA PHE A 1 -8.39 -2.78 -0.36
C PHE A 1 -8.43 -1.69 0.69
N GLY A 2 -7.23 -1.29 1.17
CA GLY A 2 -6.99 -0.06 1.88
C GLY A 2 -5.91 0.76 1.16
N ALA A 3 -5.78 2.05 1.49
CA ALA A 3 -4.73 2.89 0.91
C ALA A 3 -4.27 4.00 1.87
N ILE A 4 -3.00 4.36 1.76
CA ILE A 4 -2.42 5.60 2.29
C ILE A 4 -2.27 6.55 1.12
N ASP A 5 -2.66 7.80 1.28
CA ASP A 5 -2.47 8.88 0.30
C ASP A 5 -1.42 9.86 0.81
N ILE A 6 -0.28 9.88 0.13
CA ILE A 6 0.87 10.73 0.48
C ILE A 6 0.96 11.84 -0.56
N ASP A 7 0.44 13.00 -0.23
CA ASP A 7 0.55 14.18 -1.09
C ASP A 7 1.97 14.78 -0.99
N SER A 8 2.60 14.97 -2.15
CA SER A 8 4.00 15.44 -2.22
C SER A 8 4.20 16.86 -1.65
N ASP A 9 3.17 17.70 -1.69
CA ASP A 9 3.19 19.07 -1.17
C ASP A 9 2.99 19.18 0.36
N GLU A 10 2.56 18.10 1.01
CA GLU A 10 2.48 18.02 2.48
C GLU A 10 3.83 17.73 3.16
N TYR A 11 4.86 17.38 2.37
CA TYR A 11 6.18 16.95 2.88
C TYR A 11 7.31 17.76 2.22
N ASP A 12 8.08 18.51 3.00
CA ASP A 12 9.15 19.41 2.54
C ASP A 12 10.21 18.74 1.66
N ASN A 13 10.42 17.43 1.81
CA ASN A 13 11.39 16.65 1.06
C ASN A 13 10.78 15.30 0.65
N PHE A 14 9.64 15.35 -0.07
CA PHE A 14 9.04 14.13 -0.59
C PHE A 14 10.03 13.39 -1.51
N ASP A 15 10.39 12.18 -1.14
CA ASP A 15 11.23 11.29 -1.95
C ASP A 15 10.57 9.93 -2.10
N LEU A 16 10.08 9.65 -3.29
CA LEU A 16 9.48 8.37 -3.66
C LEU A 16 10.41 7.19 -3.33
N ARG A 17 11.73 7.33 -3.56
CA ARG A 17 12.70 6.25 -3.36
C ARG A 17 12.78 5.83 -1.90
N LYS A 18 12.72 6.79 -0.96
CA LYS A 18 12.68 6.50 0.49
C LYS A 18 11.58 5.49 0.82
N TYR A 19 10.38 5.69 0.29
CA TYR A 19 9.24 4.80 0.57
C TYR A 19 9.41 3.43 -0.09
N LEU A 20 9.89 3.38 -1.34
CA LEU A 20 10.16 2.13 -2.03
C LEU A 20 11.23 1.29 -1.31
N GLU A 21 12.29 1.93 -0.82
CA GLU A 21 13.33 1.26 -0.03
C GLU A 21 12.79 0.70 1.30
N ILE A 22 11.91 1.41 2.00
CA ILE A 22 11.28 0.91 3.23
C ILE A 22 10.39 -0.30 2.90
N ILE A 23 9.60 -0.23 1.83
CA ILE A 23 8.75 -1.34 1.38
C ILE A 23 9.61 -2.57 1.08
N ASP A 24 10.72 -2.40 0.36
CA ASP A 24 11.63 -3.48 -0.01
C ASP A 24 12.33 -4.08 1.22
N LYS A 25 12.98 -3.25 2.04
CA LYS A 25 13.74 -3.70 3.21
C LYS A 25 12.89 -4.44 4.23
N LYS A 26 11.66 -3.97 4.45
CA LYS A 26 10.74 -4.54 5.44
C LYS A 26 9.74 -5.54 4.85
N ASN A 27 9.86 -5.88 3.57
CA ASN A 27 8.95 -6.78 2.85
C ASN A 27 7.47 -6.45 3.08
N ILE A 28 7.11 -5.15 3.08
CA ILE A 28 5.75 -4.72 3.37
C ILE A 28 4.81 -5.16 2.23
N PRO A 29 3.72 -5.90 2.50
CA PRO A 29 2.83 -6.45 1.47
C PRO A 29 1.86 -5.40 0.92
N VAL A 30 2.40 -4.38 0.27
CA VAL A 30 1.67 -3.27 -0.33
C VAL A 30 2.09 -3.05 -1.78
N VAL A 31 1.27 -2.32 -2.53
CA VAL A 31 1.56 -1.97 -3.93
C VAL A 31 1.62 -0.45 -4.05
N PRO A 32 2.80 0.13 -4.32
CA PRO A 32 2.95 1.56 -4.51
C PRO A 32 2.45 2.01 -5.89
N VAL A 33 1.78 3.17 -5.93
CA VAL A 33 1.19 3.76 -7.12
C VAL A 33 1.49 5.26 -7.11
N LYS A 34 2.12 5.80 -8.13
CA LYS A 34 2.30 7.25 -8.27
C LYS A 34 0.93 7.93 -8.32
N SER A 35 0.77 9.03 -7.59
CA SER A 35 -0.42 9.86 -7.70
C SER A 35 -0.29 10.85 -8.87
N LYS A 36 -1.42 11.42 -9.31
CA LYS A 36 -1.45 12.44 -10.37
C LYS A 36 -0.65 13.70 -10.01
N SER A 37 -0.65 14.07 -8.71
CA SER A 37 0.01 15.26 -8.17
C SER A 37 1.52 15.08 -7.92
N GLY A 38 2.07 13.92 -8.24
CA GLY A 38 3.49 13.59 -7.98
C GLY A 38 3.74 12.97 -6.61
N GLY A 39 2.71 12.73 -5.81
CA GLY A 39 2.77 11.99 -4.56
C GLY A 39 2.72 10.46 -4.75
N LEU A 40 2.36 9.74 -3.70
CA LEU A 40 2.35 8.28 -3.68
C LEU A 40 1.09 7.76 -2.97
N HIS A 41 0.36 6.87 -3.63
CA HIS A 41 -0.64 6.03 -2.97
C HIS A 41 -0.02 4.67 -2.65
N ILE A 42 -0.17 4.19 -1.43
CA ILE A 42 0.28 2.87 -0.99
C ILE A 42 -0.95 2.00 -0.76
N TYR A 43 -1.18 1.01 -1.64
CA TYR A 43 -2.35 0.13 -1.57
C TYR A 43 -2.03 -1.18 -0.86
N VAL A 44 -2.97 -1.65 -0.03
CA VAL A 44 -3.03 -3.02 0.48
C VAL A 44 -4.27 -3.72 -0.05
N PHE A 45 -4.11 -4.95 -0.55
CA PHE A 45 -5.20 -5.75 -1.13
C PHE A 45 -5.47 -6.99 -0.27
N PHE A 46 -6.76 -7.34 -0.16
CA PHE A 46 -7.25 -8.44 0.68
C PHE A 46 -7.89 -9.54 -0.17
N LYS A 47 -7.68 -10.80 0.20
CA LYS A 47 -8.32 -11.96 -0.44
C LYS A 47 -9.81 -12.06 -0.14
N GLU A 48 -10.22 -11.55 1.03
CA GLU A 48 -11.61 -11.57 1.50
C GLU A 48 -12.06 -10.18 1.97
N PRO A 49 -13.36 -9.93 2.08
CA PRO A 49 -13.87 -8.71 2.70
C PRO A 49 -13.43 -8.60 4.16
N VAL A 50 -12.86 -7.46 4.54
CA VAL A 50 -12.41 -7.17 5.90
C VAL A 50 -13.09 -5.92 6.46
N LYS A 51 -13.20 -5.84 7.80
CA LYS A 51 -13.78 -4.66 8.46
C LYS A 51 -12.92 -3.43 8.23
N ALA A 52 -13.54 -2.29 7.96
CA ALA A 52 -12.85 -1.01 7.78
C ALA A 52 -11.98 -0.63 9.00
N SER A 53 -12.41 -1.00 10.22
CA SER A 53 -11.60 -0.79 11.42
C SER A 53 -10.27 -1.54 11.42
N PHE A 54 -10.28 -2.79 10.90
CA PHE A 54 -9.05 -3.56 10.74
C PHE A 54 -8.11 -2.88 9.73
N VAL A 55 -8.65 -2.50 8.56
CA VAL A 55 -7.87 -1.81 7.51
C VAL A 55 -7.21 -0.56 8.07
N ARG A 56 -7.96 0.28 8.77
CA ARG A 56 -7.43 1.49 9.38
C ARG A 56 -6.30 1.21 10.38
N ASN A 57 -6.52 0.27 11.31
CA ASN A 57 -5.50 -0.10 12.30
C ASN A 57 -4.22 -0.63 11.66
N PHE A 58 -4.33 -1.36 10.54
CA PHE A 58 -3.17 -1.81 9.77
C PHE A 58 -2.44 -0.63 9.12
N LEU A 59 -3.17 0.28 8.46
CA LEU A 59 -2.60 1.45 7.81
C LEU A 59 -1.98 2.43 8.82
N ASP A 60 -2.61 2.63 9.99
CA ASP A 60 -2.04 3.48 11.06
C ASP A 60 -0.66 2.98 11.52
N LYS A 61 -0.45 1.65 11.61
CA LYS A 61 0.88 1.08 11.89
C LYS A 61 1.88 1.36 10.77
N LEU A 62 1.42 1.30 9.51
CA LEU A 62 2.26 1.65 8.37
C LEU A 62 2.62 3.15 8.34
N LEU A 63 1.73 4.07 8.76
CA LEU A 63 2.10 5.48 8.90
C LEU A 63 3.32 5.64 9.81
N PHE A 64 3.34 4.95 10.95
CA PHE A 64 4.49 4.97 11.86
C PHE A 64 5.75 4.41 11.17
N THR A 65 5.64 3.27 10.50
CA THR A 65 6.77 2.62 9.82
C THR A 65 7.38 3.47 8.70
N PHE A 66 6.53 4.24 8.00
CA PHE A 66 6.96 5.15 6.93
C PHE A 66 7.39 6.54 7.44
N ASP A 67 7.35 6.77 8.74
CA ASP A 67 7.61 8.08 9.35
C ASP A 67 6.72 9.18 8.75
N LEU A 68 5.43 8.87 8.62
CA LEU A 68 4.41 9.77 8.10
C LEU A 68 3.67 10.50 9.23
N LYS A 69 3.13 11.67 8.91
CA LYS A 69 2.29 12.43 9.84
C LYS A 69 1.03 11.64 10.19
N ALA A 70 0.58 11.72 11.44
CA ALA A 70 -0.68 11.11 11.87
C ALA A 70 -1.91 11.68 11.13
N SER A 71 -1.76 12.85 10.49
CA SER A 71 -2.79 13.50 9.65
C SER A 71 -2.83 12.98 8.23
N THR A 72 -1.83 12.17 7.80
CA THR A 72 -1.80 11.60 6.45
C THR A 72 -3.08 10.81 6.16
N GLU A 73 -3.65 11.03 4.99
CA GLU A 73 -4.93 10.43 4.64
C GLU A 73 -4.83 8.91 4.45
N ILE A 74 -5.72 8.19 5.15
CA ILE A 74 -5.88 6.73 4.98
C ILE A 74 -7.29 6.38 4.54
N PHE A 75 -7.43 5.39 3.69
CA PHE A 75 -8.71 4.91 3.17
C PHE A 75 -8.95 3.44 3.54
N PRO A 76 -10.15 3.09 4.04
CA PRO A 76 -11.33 3.95 4.21
C PRO A 76 -11.13 5.02 5.29
N LYS A 77 -11.65 6.24 5.07
CA LYS A 77 -11.59 7.32 6.09
C LYS A 77 -12.49 7.05 7.29
N GLN A 78 -13.60 6.32 7.08
CA GLN A 78 -14.57 6.00 8.10
C GLN A 78 -14.65 4.48 8.34
N THR A 79 -14.89 4.09 9.59
CA THR A 79 -15.18 2.69 9.97
C THR A 79 -16.64 2.33 9.79
N GLN A 80 -17.52 3.34 9.79
CA GLN A 80 -18.96 3.20 9.58
C GLN A 80 -19.47 4.37 8.75
N LEU A 81 -20.46 4.10 7.90
CA LEU A 81 -21.16 5.14 7.15
C LEU A 81 -22.28 5.72 8.04
N GLY A 82 -22.40 7.05 8.06
CA GLY A 82 -23.53 7.72 8.69
C GLY A 82 -24.83 7.51 7.91
N ILE A 83 -25.96 7.84 8.55
CA ILE A 83 -27.27 7.89 7.88
C ILE A 83 -27.60 9.36 7.63
N GLY A 84 -27.93 9.68 6.39
CA GLY A 84 -28.37 11.03 6.00
C GLY A 84 -29.75 11.37 6.50
N SER A 85 -30.14 12.62 6.34
CA SER A 85 -31.46 13.12 6.72
C SER A 85 -32.62 12.44 5.96
N ASP A 86 -32.33 11.81 4.82
CA ASP A 86 -33.27 11.03 4.02
C ASP A 86 -33.32 9.54 4.39
N SER A 87 -32.73 9.17 5.54
CA SER A 87 -32.59 7.80 6.04
C SER A 87 -31.77 6.86 5.16
N LYS A 88 -31.02 7.40 4.20
CA LYS A 88 -30.07 6.61 3.36
C LYS A 88 -28.67 6.69 3.89
N PRO A 89 -27.83 5.65 3.66
CA PRO A 89 -26.42 5.71 3.96
C PRO A 89 -25.75 6.88 3.22
N ILE A 90 -24.94 7.65 3.95
CA ILE A 90 -24.09 8.68 3.35
C ILE A 90 -22.95 7.98 2.64
N ASN A 91 -22.62 8.41 1.41
CA ASN A 91 -21.44 7.92 0.70
C ASN A 91 -20.17 8.24 1.53
N GLY A 92 -19.29 7.25 1.63
CA GLY A 92 -17.98 7.45 2.22
C GLY A 92 -17.06 8.27 1.32
N ASN A 93 -15.90 8.64 1.84
CA ASN A 93 -14.83 9.22 1.05
C ASN A 93 -14.28 8.17 0.06
N PHE A 94 -13.75 8.62 -1.05
CA PHE A 94 -13.17 7.77 -2.09
C PHE A 94 -11.73 8.18 -2.40
N ILE A 95 -10.97 7.24 -2.92
CA ILE A 95 -9.67 7.45 -3.55
C ILE A 95 -9.77 6.98 -5.00
N ASN A 96 -9.11 7.69 -5.90
CA ASN A 96 -9.09 7.30 -7.31
C ASN A 96 -8.31 6.00 -7.49
N LEU A 97 -8.89 5.04 -8.21
CA LEU A 97 -8.26 3.76 -8.49
C LEU A 97 -7.00 3.92 -9.36
N PRO A 98 -6.01 3.02 -9.19
CA PRO A 98 -4.88 2.92 -10.11
C PRO A 98 -5.33 2.81 -11.56
N TYR A 99 -4.59 3.40 -12.48
CA TYR A 99 -4.86 3.45 -13.92
C TYR A 99 -6.19 4.13 -14.32
N TYR A 100 -6.88 4.78 -13.38
CA TYR A 100 -7.96 5.69 -13.74
C TYR A 100 -7.38 6.85 -14.56
N ASN A 101 -7.94 7.14 -15.75
CA ASN A 101 -7.37 8.01 -16.78
C ASN A 101 -6.00 7.52 -17.34
N ARG A 102 -5.81 6.22 -17.41
CA ARG A 102 -4.71 5.50 -18.05
C ARG A 102 -3.30 5.81 -17.53
N ASN A 103 -2.80 7.03 -17.60
CA ASN A 103 -1.39 7.34 -17.37
C ASN A 103 -1.13 8.26 -16.16
N GLU A 104 -2.14 8.61 -15.39
CA GLU A 104 -1.99 9.58 -14.31
C GLU A 104 -1.68 8.93 -12.94
N ARG A 105 -2.02 7.63 -12.78
CA ARG A 105 -1.85 6.86 -11.54
C ARG A 105 -1.36 5.48 -11.87
N VAL A 106 -0.05 5.34 -11.97
CA VAL A 106 0.61 4.10 -12.42
C VAL A 106 1.31 3.40 -11.26
N GLY A 107 1.17 2.08 -11.21
CA GLY A 107 1.92 1.27 -10.27
C GLY A 107 3.41 1.36 -10.54
N VAL A 108 4.22 1.34 -9.47
CA VAL A 108 5.68 1.42 -9.56
C VAL A 108 6.33 0.21 -8.91
N ASN A 109 7.39 -0.28 -9.54
CA ASN A 109 8.24 -1.32 -8.99
C ASN A 109 9.15 -0.73 -7.90
N LEU A 110 9.77 -1.58 -7.08
CA LEU A 110 10.68 -1.15 -6.01
C LEU A 110 11.96 -0.47 -6.54
N ASP A 111 12.32 -0.65 -7.80
CA ASP A 111 13.39 0.09 -8.48
C ASP A 111 12.93 1.45 -9.06
N GLY A 112 11.64 1.79 -8.90
CA GLY A 112 11.03 3.01 -9.39
C GLY A 112 10.53 2.95 -10.84
N THR A 113 10.66 1.82 -11.54
CA THR A 113 10.10 1.64 -12.88
C THR A 113 8.58 1.50 -12.84
N GLU A 114 7.89 2.03 -13.84
CA GLU A 114 6.43 1.96 -13.92
C GLU A 114 5.96 0.62 -14.48
N PHE A 115 4.86 0.11 -13.94
CA PHE A 115 4.21 -1.08 -14.44
C PHE A 115 3.27 -0.75 -15.61
N THR A 116 3.17 -1.67 -16.59
CA THR A 116 1.97 -1.72 -17.44
C THR A 116 0.77 -2.14 -16.60
N PHE A 117 -0.44 -1.94 -17.11
CA PHE A 117 -1.65 -2.38 -16.40
C PHE A 117 -1.66 -3.90 -16.14
N GLU A 118 -1.23 -4.70 -17.11
CA GLU A 118 -1.13 -6.16 -16.98
C GLU A 118 -0.11 -6.58 -15.92
N GLN A 119 1.04 -5.92 -15.88
CA GLN A 119 2.05 -6.15 -14.84
C GLN A 119 1.51 -5.78 -13.46
N PHE A 120 0.82 -4.63 -13.35
CA PHE A 120 0.20 -4.18 -12.11
C PHE A 120 -0.80 -5.20 -11.57
N ILE A 121 -1.68 -5.75 -12.41
CA ILE A 121 -2.65 -6.78 -11.97
C ILE A 121 -1.92 -7.99 -11.39
N LYS A 122 -0.86 -8.48 -12.04
CA LYS A 122 -0.07 -9.60 -11.52
C LYS A 122 0.61 -9.30 -10.19
N VAL A 123 1.13 -8.07 -10.04
CA VAL A 123 1.72 -7.62 -8.77
C VAL A 123 0.66 -7.56 -7.68
N VAL A 124 -0.53 -7.05 -7.97
CA VAL A 124 -1.67 -7.04 -7.04
C VAL A 124 -2.04 -8.46 -6.61
N GLU A 125 -2.22 -9.38 -7.56
CA GLU A 125 -2.55 -10.79 -7.26
C GLU A 125 -1.50 -11.45 -6.36
N ALA A 126 -0.21 -11.24 -6.64
CA ALA A 126 0.89 -11.76 -5.83
C ALA A 126 0.95 -11.18 -4.41
N ASN A 127 0.56 -9.92 -4.24
CA ASN A 127 0.61 -9.19 -2.96
C ASN A 127 -0.73 -9.15 -2.21
N THR A 128 -1.78 -9.74 -2.75
CA THR A 128 -3.07 -9.87 -2.06
C THR A 128 -2.95 -10.87 -0.90
N LYS A 129 -3.33 -10.45 0.31
CA LYS A 129 -3.15 -11.22 1.56
C LYS A 129 -4.48 -11.47 2.25
N THR A 130 -4.53 -12.50 3.11
CA THR A 130 -5.63 -12.69 4.04
C THR A 130 -5.52 -11.69 5.20
N LYS A 131 -6.60 -11.54 5.95
CA LYS A 131 -6.58 -10.73 7.17
C LYS A 131 -5.53 -11.24 8.16
N ASP A 132 -5.48 -12.57 8.35
CA ASP A 132 -4.60 -13.21 9.32
C ASP A 132 -3.12 -13.03 8.94
N ASP A 133 -2.77 -13.17 7.65
CA ASP A 133 -1.41 -12.88 7.15
C ASP A 133 -0.98 -11.45 7.49
N LEU A 134 -1.90 -10.47 7.37
CA LEU A 134 -1.59 -9.07 7.66
C LEU A 134 -1.56 -8.76 9.16
N GLU A 135 -2.33 -9.45 10.00
CA GLU A 135 -2.24 -9.34 11.47
C GLU A 135 -0.90 -9.87 11.97
N GLU A 136 -0.48 -11.02 11.47
CA GLU A 136 0.83 -11.61 11.80
C GLU A 136 1.98 -10.69 11.34
N PHE A 137 1.94 -10.24 10.08
CA PHE A 137 2.92 -9.29 9.56
C PHE A 137 3.01 -8.02 10.39
N ALA A 138 1.86 -7.39 10.70
CA ALA A 138 1.81 -6.14 11.47
C ALA A 138 2.33 -6.31 12.90
N THR A 139 2.12 -7.49 13.51
CA THR A 139 2.63 -7.80 14.85
C THR A 139 4.16 -7.91 14.83
N GLU A 140 4.71 -8.62 13.85
CA GLU A 140 6.14 -8.78 13.70
C GLU A 140 6.83 -7.45 13.33
N LEU A 141 6.23 -6.67 12.43
CA LEU A 141 6.71 -5.34 12.06
C LEU A 141 6.83 -4.44 13.29
N MET A 142 5.80 -4.37 14.15
CA MET A 142 5.84 -3.56 15.35
C MET A 142 6.85 -4.09 16.38
N ARG A 143 7.02 -5.42 16.51
CA ARG A 143 8.03 -6.01 17.38
C ARG A 143 9.42 -5.53 16.97
N LEU A 144 9.76 -5.59 15.70
CA LEU A 144 11.06 -5.22 15.16
C LEU A 144 11.32 -3.70 15.27
N GLU A 145 10.31 -2.87 15.02
CA GLU A 145 10.43 -1.42 15.23
C GLU A 145 10.74 -1.06 16.70
N LEU A 146 10.12 -1.75 17.64
CA LEU A 146 10.32 -1.50 19.07
C LEU A 146 11.67 -2.05 19.60
N THR A 147 12.20 -3.10 18.98
CA THR A 147 13.47 -3.74 19.42
C THR A 147 14.69 -3.22 18.66
N GLY A 148 14.52 -2.34 17.65
CA GLY A 148 15.62 -1.87 16.81
C GLY A 148 16.16 -2.93 15.83
N GLY A 149 15.44 -4.04 15.65
CA GLY A 149 15.85 -5.18 14.81
C GLY A 149 15.55 -4.98 13.31
N ALA A 150 16.00 -3.87 12.73
CA ALA A 150 15.72 -3.55 11.31
C ALA A 150 16.36 -4.54 10.30
N ASP A 151 17.31 -5.35 10.71
CA ASP A 151 18.08 -6.24 9.82
C ASP A 151 17.50 -7.68 9.72
N GLU A 152 16.49 -8.03 10.51
CA GLU A 152 15.98 -9.41 10.62
C GLU A 152 14.86 -9.77 9.61
N PHE A 153 14.41 -8.84 8.76
CA PHE A 153 13.32 -9.09 7.79
C PHE A 153 13.72 -10.00 6.61
N ALA A 154 15.00 -10.37 6.47
CA ALA A 154 15.48 -11.06 5.27
C ALA A 154 14.91 -12.49 5.11
N ASP A 155 14.46 -13.15 6.19
CA ASP A 155 14.04 -14.57 6.19
C ASP A 155 12.62 -14.81 6.78
N GLY A 156 11.78 -13.80 6.91
CA GLY A 156 10.43 -13.93 7.50
C GLY A 156 9.42 -14.67 6.61
N PRO A 157 8.37 -15.26 7.20
CA PRO A 157 7.38 -16.11 6.49
C PRO A 157 6.49 -15.35 5.48
N VAL A 158 6.51 -14.02 5.46
CA VAL A 158 5.73 -13.20 4.51
C VAL A 158 6.67 -12.61 3.46
N CYS A 159 7.26 -13.49 2.64
CA CYS A 159 8.05 -13.06 1.49
C CYS A 159 7.13 -12.43 0.44
N LEU A 160 7.31 -11.13 0.12
CA LEU A 160 6.89 -10.58 -1.15
C LEU A 160 7.49 -11.44 -2.25
N GLN A 161 6.65 -12.11 -3.06
CA GLN A 161 7.17 -12.72 -4.28
C GLN A 161 7.65 -11.57 -5.18
N ARG A 162 8.94 -11.27 -5.09
CA ARG A 162 9.61 -10.39 -6.04
C ARG A 162 9.40 -11.00 -7.41
N LEU A 163 8.67 -10.33 -8.27
CA LEU A 163 8.79 -10.60 -9.70
C LEU A 163 10.22 -10.16 -10.06
N SER A 164 11.13 -11.14 -10.16
CA SER A 164 12.49 -10.86 -10.59
C SER A 164 12.46 -10.19 -11.95
N LYS A 165 13.44 -9.33 -12.22
CA LYS A 165 13.57 -8.62 -13.51
C LYS A 165 13.44 -9.60 -14.69
N SER A 166 13.97 -10.84 -14.58
CA SER A 166 13.81 -11.91 -15.57
C SER A 166 12.35 -12.35 -15.78
N LYS A 167 11.51 -12.37 -14.76
CA LYS A 167 10.08 -12.69 -14.93
C LYS A 167 9.27 -11.53 -15.52
N LEU A 168 9.69 -10.29 -15.30
CA LEU A 168 9.09 -9.11 -15.94
C LEU A 168 9.46 -9.03 -17.42
N ASP A 169 10.71 -9.41 -17.80
CA ASP A 169 11.17 -9.42 -19.19
C ASP A 169 10.51 -10.53 -20.02
N ASP A 170 10.21 -11.71 -19.46
CA ASP A 170 9.44 -12.78 -20.13
C ASP A 170 8.02 -12.36 -20.60
N TYR A 171 7.54 -11.22 -20.13
CA TYR A 171 6.22 -10.69 -20.51
C TYR A 171 6.27 -9.52 -21.50
N ARG A 172 7.49 -9.08 -21.90
CA ARG A 172 7.67 -8.07 -22.96
C ARG A 172 7.56 -8.65 -24.37
N ASP A 173 7.79 -9.95 -24.52
CA ASP A 173 7.94 -10.62 -25.82
C ASP A 173 6.71 -11.50 -26.20
N ARG A 174 5.50 -11.19 -25.61
CA ARG A 174 4.26 -11.88 -25.96
C ARG A 174 3.15 -10.94 -26.38
#